data_58bde572e4bb10610ad80adb23a80afa
#
_entry.id   58bde572e4bb10610ad80adb23a80afa
#
_cell.length_a   1.000
_cell.length_b   1.000
_cell.length_c   1.000
_cell.angle_alpha   90.00
_cell.angle_beta   90.00
_cell.angle_gamma   90.00
#
_symmetry.space_group_name_H-M   'P 1'
#
loop_
_entity.id
_entity.type
_entity.pdbx_description
1 polymer ?
#
loop_
_entity_poly.entity_id
_entity_poly.type
_entity_poly.pdbx_seq_one_letter_code
_entity_poly.pdbx_strand_id
1 'polypeptide(L)'
;MTPYSSSRPQGSSVDAPVPAGAWRALVLATIGFGVNFWAWALVSPLGPIYVERGLTADASLLVALPVLVGSLGRIPVGALTDRFGARLMFPLTTLITVIPVVFLGIVGQYDYATLLVGGFFLGIAGTTFAIGVPYVNSWFPPAKRGMATGLYGVGMGGTAISAFTTVPLLSTIGDIAPFVVAAGALVLFAVVAWLLMRNAPTWEPSRRSIIAQSAAVMKLTVTWQACYLYALSFGGYVAFSVFLPTMLQNWYGLEAADASFRMAGFVIVAVVMRPLGGVLSDRLGASRTLLISYVAVALMALVLTAQPALMPIGTIAFTTMAAGLGLGSGAVFALVSQTTDPSVVGSVTGFVGAAGGLGGFVPPLAMAAIHRVSGSYSLGIALLLLATLGAIAVTVLVARGRSRDIETASG
;
A
#
# COMPACT_ATOMS: atom_id res chain seq x y z
N MET A 1 -6.92 55.86 -17.37
CA MET A 1 -7.95 54.81 -17.29
C MET A 1 -7.70 53.84 -18.41
N THR A 2 -6.95 52.75 -18.14
CA THR A 2 -6.73 51.63 -19.05
C THR A 2 -7.64 50.46 -18.56
N PRO A 3 -8.38 49.79 -19.43
CA PRO A 3 -9.31 48.76 -19.01
C PRO A 3 -8.51 47.49 -18.61
N TYR A 4 -8.82 47.00 -17.43
CA TYR A 4 -8.33 45.74 -16.86
C TYR A 4 -8.89 44.59 -17.72
N SER A 5 -8.05 43.98 -18.53
CA SER A 5 -8.38 42.77 -19.30
C SER A 5 -8.56 41.61 -18.30
N SER A 6 -9.79 41.19 -18.06
CA SER A 6 -10.13 39.98 -17.35
C SER A 6 -9.79 38.77 -18.23
N SER A 7 -8.56 38.26 -18.09
CA SER A 7 -8.22 36.95 -18.62
C SER A 7 -9.01 35.90 -17.80
N ARG A 8 -10.06 35.32 -18.39
CA ARG A 8 -10.72 34.11 -17.89
C ARG A 8 -9.68 33.03 -17.63
N PRO A 9 -9.73 32.30 -16.54
CA PRO A 9 -8.89 31.12 -16.37
C PRO A 9 -9.18 30.18 -17.55
N GLN A 10 -8.13 29.87 -18.32
CA GLN A 10 -8.21 28.89 -19.40
C GLN A 10 -8.73 27.57 -18.82
N GLY A 11 -9.78 27.04 -19.44
CA GLY A 11 -10.47 25.83 -19.03
C GLY A 11 -9.50 24.71 -18.72
N SER A 12 -9.77 23.99 -17.62
CA SER A 12 -9.10 22.77 -17.22
C SER A 12 -9.07 21.83 -18.42
N SER A 13 -7.91 21.68 -19.07
CA SER A 13 -7.76 20.80 -20.23
C SER A 13 -7.84 19.34 -19.76
N VAL A 14 -9.06 18.81 -19.68
CA VAL A 14 -9.32 17.37 -19.45
C VAL A 14 -8.64 16.51 -20.53
N ASP A 15 -8.33 17.10 -21.69
CA ASP A 15 -7.77 16.47 -22.87
C ASP A 15 -6.27 16.73 -23.11
N ALA A 16 -5.51 17.15 -22.08
CA ALA A 16 -4.08 17.29 -22.24
C ALA A 16 -3.45 15.96 -22.71
N PRO A 17 -2.69 15.94 -23.82
CA PRO A 17 -2.08 14.72 -24.31
C PRO A 17 -1.08 14.17 -23.30
N VAL A 18 -1.08 12.85 -23.14
CA VAL A 18 -0.12 12.16 -22.27
C VAL A 18 1.25 12.22 -22.96
N PRO A 19 2.31 12.70 -22.29
CA PRO A 19 3.64 12.82 -22.88
C PRO A 19 4.17 11.48 -23.41
N ALA A 20 4.94 11.52 -24.48
CA ALA A 20 5.62 10.35 -25.01
C ALA A 20 6.52 9.73 -23.90
N GLY A 21 6.40 8.44 -23.69
CA GLY A 21 7.16 7.73 -22.66
C GLY A 21 6.46 7.61 -21.28
N ALA A 22 5.37 8.33 -21.01
CA ALA A 22 4.65 8.24 -19.74
C ALA A 22 4.11 6.82 -19.45
N TRP A 23 3.55 6.15 -20.44
CA TRP A 23 3.11 4.77 -20.31
C TRP A 23 4.26 3.81 -20.05
N ARG A 24 5.41 3.98 -20.70
CA ARG A 24 6.61 3.19 -20.41
C ARG A 24 7.09 3.43 -18.99
N ALA A 25 7.10 4.68 -18.52
CA ALA A 25 7.47 5.03 -17.17
C ALA A 25 6.52 4.38 -16.14
N LEU A 26 5.21 4.42 -16.40
CA LEU A 26 4.19 3.77 -15.56
C LEU A 26 4.41 2.25 -15.49
N VAL A 27 4.58 1.58 -16.63
CA VAL A 27 4.77 0.13 -16.68
C VAL A 27 6.04 -0.27 -15.93
N LEU A 28 7.16 0.40 -16.18
CA LEU A 28 8.43 0.12 -15.48
C LEU A 28 8.29 0.35 -13.97
N ALA A 29 7.66 1.45 -13.54
CA ALA A 29 7.43 1.71 -12.13
C ALA A 29 6.53 0.64 -11.48
N THR A 30 5.47 0.23 -12.18
CA THR A 30 4.53 -0.80 -11.68
C THR A 30 5.21 -2.16 -11.53
N ILE A 31 6.01 -2.58 -12.53
CA ILE A 31 6.80 -3.82 -12.45
C ILE A 31 7.80 -3.74 -11.30
N GLY A 32 8.52 -2.61 -11.17
CA GLY A 32 9.48 -2.42 -10.07
C GLY A 32 8.83 -2.45 -8.70
N PHE A 33 7.67 -1.84 -8.58
CA PHE A 33 6.88 -1.92 -7.35
C PHE A 33 6.50 -3.38 -7.05
N GLY A 34 6.03 -4.13 -8.07
CA GLY A 34 5.65 -5.54 -7.93
C GLY A 34 6.82 -6.43 -7.50
N VAL A 35 7.97 -6.29 -8.13
CA VAL A 35 9.17 -7.09 -7.81
C VAL A 35 9.68 -6.79 -6.39
N ASN A 36 9.69 -5.51 -5.99
CA ASN A 36 10.08 -5.13 -4.62
C ASN A 36 9.06 -5.61 -3.58
N PHE A 37 7.75 -5.54 -3.88
CA PHE A 37 6.71 -6.04 -2.98
C PHE A 37 6.66 -7.57 -2.91
N TRP A 38 7.06 -8.27 -3.95
CA TRP A 38 7.31 -9.71 -3.89
C TRP A 38 8.40 -10.03 -2.87
N ALA A 39 9.57 -9.38 -2.99
CA ALA A 39 10.66 -9.56 -2.04
C ALA A 39 10.25 -9.15 -0.61
N TRP A 40 9.58 -8.02 -0.47
CA TRP A 40 9.10 -7.50 0.82
C TRP A 40 8.21 -8.47 1.57
N ALA A 41 7.39 -9.24 0.86
CA ALA A 41 6.43 -10.16 1.43
C ALA A 41 6.96 -11.59 1.63
N LEU A 42 8.25 -11.89 1.33
CA LEU A 42 8.80 -13.26 1.42
C LEU A 42 8.61 -13.91 2.79
N VAL A 43 8.78 -13.15 3.87
CA VAL A 43 8.69 -13.70 5.23
C VAL A 43 7.25 -13.96 5.67
N SER A 44 6.24 -13.38 5.02
CA SER A 44 4.84 -13.55 5.38
C SER A 44 4.34 -15.00 5.18
N PRO A 45 4.46 -15.64 4.00
CA PRO A 45 4.08 -17.03 3.81
C PRO A 45 4.97 -18.01 4.60
N LEU A 46 6.20 -17.61 4.97
CA LEU A 46 7.13 -18.43 5.74
C LEU A 46 6.91 -18.35 7.25
N GLY A 47 6.17 -17.34 7.73
CA GLY A 47 5.92 -17.16 9.16
C GLY A 47 5.41 -18.42 9.87
N PRO A 48 4.33 -19.06 9.40
CA PRO A 48 3.85 -20.32 9.95
C PRO A 48 4.89 -21.44 9.92
N ILE A 49 5.66 -21.56 8.84
CA ILE A 49 6.71 -22.59 8.69
C ILE A 49 7.82 -22.40 9.73
N TYR A 50 8.18 -21.16 10.05
CA TYR A 50 9.17 -20.88 11.10
C TYR A 50 8.65 -21.21 12.50
N VAL A 51 7.34 -21.09 12.73
CA VAL A 51 6.69 -21.58 13.96
C VAL A 51 6.74 -23.10 14.03
N GLU A 52 6.36 -23.81 12.96
CA GLU A 52 6.41 -25.27 12.86
C GLU A 52 7.84 -25.81 13.05
N ARG A 53 8.84 -25.10 12.58
CA ARG A 53 10.27 -25.45 12.76
C ARG A 53 10.80 -25.14 14.17
N GLY A 54 9.98 -24.55 15.03
CA GLY A 54 10.35 -24.23 16.42
C GLY A 54 11.30 -23.03 16.56
N LEU A 55 11.48 -22.21 15.50
CA LEU A 55 12.33 -21.03 15.56
C LEU A 55 11.70 -19.91 16.39
N THR A 56 10.37 -19.85 16.42
CA THR A 56 9.61 -18.91 17.26
C THR A 56 8.26 -19.51 17.64
N ALA A 57 7.69 -19.07 18.74
CA ALA A 57 6.31 -19.41 19.11
C ALA A 57 5.27 -18.53 18.38
N ASP A 58 5.70 -17.39 17.84
CA ASP A 58 4.83 -16.40 17.20
C ASP A 58 5.61 -15.60 16.15
N ALA A 59 5.22 -15.72 14.88
CA ALA A 59 5.86 -15.03 13.77
C ALA A 59 5.31 -13.61 13.53
N SER A 60 4.37 -13.11 14.34
CA SER A 60 3.68 -11.83 14.08
C SER A 60 4.63 -10.64 14.03
N LEU A 61 5.63 -10.60 14.92
CA LEU A 61 6.65 -9.55 14.89
C LEU A 61 7.50 -9.65 13.62
N LEU A 62 7.88 -10.85 13.22
CA LEU A 62 8.69 -11.08 12.03
C LEU A 62 7.97 -10.57 10.76
N VAL A 63 6.69 -10.86 10.61
CA VAL A 63 5.91 -10.43 9.42
C VAL A 63 5.54 -8.95 9.48
N ALA A 64 5.39 -8.36 10.67
CA ALA A 64 5.07 -6.95 10.84
C ALA A 64 6.29 -6.02 10.69
N LEU A 65 7.49 -6.47 11.03
CA LEU A 65 8.70 -5.66 11.07
C LEU A 65 9.07 -5.04 9.70
N PRO A 66 9.02 -5.75 8.56
CA PRO A 66 9.21 -5.15 7.24
C PRO A 66 8.19 -4.04 6.93
N VAL A 67 6.96 -4.16 7.46
CA VAL A 67 5.90 -3.15 7.27
C VAL A 67 6.26 -1.86 7.99
N LEU A 68 6.74 -1.95 9.24
CA LEU A 68 7.18 -0.80 10.02
C LEU A 68 8.30 -0.04 9.30
N VAL A 69 9.37 -0.76 8.96
CA VAL A 69 10.56 -0.17 8.32
C VAL A 69 10.21 0.40 6.95
N GLY A 70 9.44 -0.34 6.16
CA GLY A 70 8.97 0.13 4.86
C GLY A 70 8.13 1.40 4.96
N SER A 71 7.31 1.54 6.02
CA SER A 71 6.46 2.71 6.24
C SER A 71 7.27 3.94 6.66
N LEU A 72 8.09 3.81 7.68
CA LEU A 72 8.94 4.91 8.18
C LEU A 72 9.98 5.32 7.14
N GLY A 73 10.58 4.35 6.45
CA GLY A 73 11.56 4.57 5.39
C GLY A 73 11.01 5.33 4.17
N ARG A 74 9.69 5.36 3.96
CA ARG A 74 9.07 6.18 2.89
C ARG A 74 9.36 7.66 3.03
N ILE A 75 9.49 8.17 4.25
CA ILE A 75 9.76 9.59 4.51
C ILE A 75 11.15 9.98 3.96
N PRO A 76 12.27 9.38 4.42
CA PRO A 76 13.58 9.72 3.86
C PRO A 76 13.75 9.33 2.40
N VAL A 77 13.22 8.18 1.96
CA VAL A 77 13.34 7.73 0.56
C VAL A 77 12.54 8.62 -0.39
N GLY A 78 11.35 9.07 -0.01
CA GLY A 78 10.58 10.05 -0.79
C GLY A 78 11.36 11.35 -0.96
N ALA A 79 11.94 11.84 0.11
CA ALA A 79 12.81 13.01 0.13
C ALA A 79 14.03 12.92 -0.79
N LEU A 80 14.71 11.78 -0.73
CA LEU A 80 15.83 11.47 -1.60
C LEU A 80 15.38 11.37 -3.06
N THR A 81 14.17 10.87 -3.31
CA THR A 81 13.59 10.78 -4.65
C THR A 81 13.33 12.16 -5.24
N ASP A 82 12.79 13.10 -4.45
CA ASP A 82 12.59 14.48 -4.88
C ASP A 82 13.92 15.17 -5.23
N ARG A 83 15.00 14.81 -4.54
CA ARG A 83 16.33 15.40 -4.75
C ARG A 83 17.11 14.75 -5.87
N PHE A 84 17.11 13.41 -5.97
CA PHE A 84 17.97 12.66 -6.89
C PHE A 84 17.20 12.07 -8.09
N GLY A 85 15.88 12.12 -8.07
CA GLY A 85 15.01 11.57 -9.11
C GLY A 85 14.83 10.05 -9.05
N ALA A 86 13.69 9.60 -9.54
CA ALA A 86 13.34 8.18 -9.50
C ALA A 86 14.23 7.31 -10.40
N ARG A 87 14.83 7.88 -11.47
CA ARG A 87 15.80 7.19 -12.32
C ARG A 87 16.96 6.57 -11.55
N LEU A 88 17.44 7.28 -10.51
CA LEU A 88 18.51 6.78 -9.64
C LEU A 88 17.94 6.00 -8.46
N MET A 89 16.91 6.54 -7.80
CA MET A 89 16.41 5.99 -6.54
C MET A 89 15.77 4.61 -6.71
N PHE A 90 15.07 4.35 -7.82
CA PHE A 90 14.39 3.07 -8.03
C PHE A 90 15.37 1.89 -8.14
N PRO A 91 16.34 1.88 -9.10
CA PRO A 91 17.31 0.80 -9.18
C PRO A 91 18.19 0.69 -7.93
N LEU A 92 18.57 1.82 -7.33
CA LEU A 92 19.38 1.82 -6.11
C LEU A 92 18.65 1.13 -4.94
N THR A 93 17.41 1.51 -4.66
CA THR A 93 16.61 0.90 -3.60
C THR A 93 16.38 -0.59 -3.87
N THR A 94 16.14 -0.96 -5.13
CA THR A 94 15.97 -2.36 -5.53
C THR A 94 17.27 -3.16 -5.31
N LEU A 95 18.44 -2.63 -5.65
CA LEU A 95 19.73 -3.28 -5.40
C LEU A 95 20.04 -3.41 -3.90
N ILE A 96 19.74 -2.38 -3.11
CA ILE A 96 19.91 -2.45 -1.64
C ILE A 96 19.00 -3.55 -1.07
N THR A 97 17.80 -3.76 -1.61
CA THR A 97 16.89 -4.82 -1.19
C THR A 97 17.45 -6.23 -1.44
N VAL A 98 18.33 -6.42 -2.43
CA VAL A 98 18.98 -7.73 -2.65
C VAL A 98 19.77 -8.18 -1.42
N ILE A 99 20.40 -7.26 -0.70
CA ILE A 99 21.24 -7.58 0.47
C ILE A 99 20.45 -8.35 1.55
N PRO A 100 19.33 -7.81 2.10
CA PRO A 100 18.56 -8.55 3.10
C PRO A 100 17.91 -9.81 2.56
N VAL A 101 17.55 -9.87 1.27
CA VAL A 101 16.99 -11.08 0.66
C VAL A 101 18.04 -12.21 0.63
N VAL A 102 19.25 -11.92 0.20
CA VAL A 102 20.37 -12.91 0.19
C VAL A 102 20.75 -13.29 1.61
N PHE A 103 20.82 -12.32 2.52
CA PHE A 103 21.10 -12.56 3.94
C PHE A 103 20.08 -13.53 4.56
N LEU A 104 18.78 -13.31 4.33
CA LEU A 104 17.71 -14.20 4.80
C LEU A 104 17.86 -15.62 4.25
N GLY A 105 18.18 -15.75 2.96
CA GLY A 105 18.34 -17.07 2.33
C GLY A 105 19.54 -17.85 2.82
N ILE A 106 20.66 -17.20 3.13
CA ILE A 106 21.93 -17.88 3.46
C ILE A 106 22.10 -18.03 4.98
N VAL A 107 21.74 -17.02 5.76
CA VAL A 107 22.02 -16.94 7.19
C VAL A 107 20.73 -16.78 8.02
N GLY A 108 19.84 -15.90 7.58
CA GLY A 108 18.74 -15.40 8.42
C GLY A 108 17.72 -16.46 8.82
N GLN A 109 17.44 -17.42 7.95
CA GLN A 109 16.38 -18.41 8.12
C GLN A 109 16.66 -19.52 9.16
N TYR A 110 17.82 -19.54 9.77
CA TYR A 110 18.23 -20.59 10.71
C TYR A 110 18.15 -20.16 12.18
N ASP A 111 17.96 -18.88 12.48
CA ASP A 111 17.85 -18.32 13.83
C ASP A 111 16.88 -17.16 13.87
N TYR A 112 16.07 -17.06 14.94
CA TYR A 112 15.03 -16.03 15.05
C TYR A 112 15.58 -14.60 15.11
N ALA A 113 16.71 -14.37 15.80
CA ALA A 113 17.30 -13.04 15.88
C ALA A 113 17.80 -12.57 14.51
N THR A 114 18.42 -13.46 13.74
CA THR A 114 18.87 -13.17 12.38
C THR A 114 17.70 -13.02 11.40
N LEU A 115 16.60 -13.75 11.58
CA LEU A 115 15.33 -13.53 10.86
C LEU A 115 14.80 -12.12 11.08
N LEU A 116 14.78 -11.65 12.33
CA LEU A 116 14.32 -10.30 12.67
C LEU A 116 15.22 -9.23 12.04
N VAL A 117 16.55 -9.42 12.07
CA VAL A 117 17.50 -8.51 11.42
C VAL A 117 17.26 -8.45 9.91
N GLY A 118 17.16 -9.60 9.27
CA GLY A 118 16.88 -9.68 7.83
C GLY A 118 15.52 -9.07 7.48
N GLY A 119 14.48 -9.35 8.27
CA GLY A 119 13.13 -8.79 8.12
C GLY A 119 13.11 -7.27 8.29
N PHE A 120 13.87 -6.74 9.25
CA PHE A 120 14.01 -5.29 9.44
C PHE A 120 14.56 -4.63 8.16
N PHE A 121 15.69 -5.08 7.64
CA PHE A 121 16.26 -4.50 6.44
C PHE A 121 15.45 -4.81 5.16
N LEU A 122 14.72 -5.93 5.12
CA LEU A 122 13.81 -6.25 4.03
C LEU A 122 12.72 -5.19 3.86
N GLY A 123 12.36 -4.48 4.94
CA GLY A 123 11.43 -3.36 4.90
C GLY A 123 11.79 -2.27 3.90
N ILE A 124 13.08 -2.12 3.53
CA ILE A 124 13.54 -1.16 2.52
C ILE A 124 12.78 -1.35 1.19
N ALA A 125 12.46 -2.57 0.80
CA ALA A 125 11.67 -2.86 -0.40
C ALA A 125 10.30 -2.15 -0.41
N GLY A 126 9.66 -2.01 0.76
CA GLY A 126 8.38 -1.31 0.93
C GLY A 126 8.46 0.21 0.69
N THR A 127 9.66 0.79 0.67
CA THR A 127 9.86 2.22 0.42
C THR A 127 9.71 2.60 -1.05
N THR A 128 9.75 1.63 -1.98
CA THR A 128 9.58 1.86 -3.42
C THR A 128 8.25 2.50 -3.78
N PHE A 129 7.23 2.35 -2.93
CA PHE A 129 5.98 3.10 -3.06
C PHE A 129 6.20 4.62 -3.07
N ALA A 130 7.07 5.14 -2.19
CA ALA A 130 7.37 6.56 -2.10
C ALA A 130 8.22 7.08 -3.28
N ILE A 131 8.88 6.20 -4.02
CA ILE A 131 9.61 6.55 -5.23
C ILE A 131 8.65 6.63 -6.43
N GLY A 132 7.78 5.65 -6.57
CA GLY A 132 6.98 5.49 -7.77
C GLY A 132 5.78 6.44 -7.86
N VAL A 133 5.12 6.79 -6.76
CA VAL A 133 3.98 7.72 -6.76
C VAL A 133 4.36 9.08 -7.33
N PRO A 134 5.36 9.81 -6.80
CA PRO A 134 5.79 11.09 -7.38
C PRO A 134 6.35 10.93 -8.79
N TYR A 135 7.04 9.83 -9.07
CA TYR A 135 7.56 9.54 -10.40
C TYR A 135 6.45 9.44 -11.44
N VAL A 136 5.44 8.61 -11.19
CA VAL A 136 4.30 8.47 -12.11
C VAL A 136 3.54 9.80 -12.25
N ASN A 137 3.30 10.49 -11.13
CA ASN A 137 2.61 11.79 -11.16
C ASN A 137 3.37 12.86 -11.95
N SER A 138 4.69 12.79 -12.03
CA SER A 138 5.49 13.74 -12.83
C SER A 138 5.34 13.53 -14.34
N TRP A 139 4.97 12.32 -14.79
CA TRP A 139 4.78 11.96 -16.19
C TRP A 139 3.36 12.21 -16.71
N PHE A 140 2.36 12.29 -15.81
CA PHE A 140 0.96 12.42 -16.21
C PHE A 140 0.37 13.80 -15.90
N PRO A 141 -0.48 14.35 -16.79
CA PRO A 141 -1.18 15.60 -16.54
C PRO A 141 -2.11 15.45 -15.32
N PRO A 142 -2.42 16.53 -14.59
CA PRO A 142 -3.21 16.51 -13.36
C PRO A 142 -4.52 15.72 -13.46
N ALA A 143 -5.24 15.85 -14.58
CA ALA A 143 -6.51 15.15 -14.82
C ALA A 143 -6.39 13.62 -14.95
N LYS A 144 -5.19 13.07 -15.15
CA LYS A 144 -4.94 11.62 -15.33
C LYS A 144 -4.04 11.03 -14.23
N ARG A 145 -3.64 11.82 -13.24
CA ARG A 145 -2.77 11.36 -12.14
C ARG A 145 -3.45 10.31 -11.25
N GLY A 146 -4.74 10.46 -10.98
CA GLY A 146 -5.51 9.48 -10.19
C GLY A 146 -5.51 8.10 -10.85
N MET A 147 -5.85 8.05 -12.14
CA MET A 147 -5.78 6.83 -12.95
C MET A 147 -4.35 6.23 -12.96
N ALA A 148 -3.34 7.05 -13.23
CA ALA A 148 -1.96 6.59 -13.33
C ALA A 148 -1.43 6.06 -11.98
N THR A 149 -1.73 6.74 -10.87
CA THR A 149 -1.38 6.29 -9.52
C THR A 149 -2.16 5.02 -9.13
N GLY A 150 -3.42 4.91 -9.54
CA GLY A 150 -4.23 3.71 -9.35
C GLY A 150 -3.62 2.50 -10.07
N LEU A 151 -3.23 2.67 -11.35
CA LEU A 151 -2.56 1.63 -12.13
C LEU A 151 -1.18 1.27 -11.55
N TYR A 152 -0.38 2.27 -11.14
CA TYR A 152 0.86 2.03 -10.43
C TYR A 152 0.65 1.16 -9.19
N GLY A 153 -0.45 1.41 -8.47
CA GLY A 153 -0.84 0.65 -7.29
C GLY A 153 -1.05 -0.85 -7.53
N VAL A 154 -1.26 -1.29 -8.78
CA VAL A 154 -1.36 -2.73 -9.14
C VAL A 154 -0.07 -3.48 -8.79
N GLY A 155 1.08 -2.78 -8.74
CA GLY A 155 2.35 -3.37 -8.32
C GLY A 155 2.33 -3.96 -6.90
N MET A 156 1.39 -3.52 -6.02
CA MET A 156 1.21 -4.19 -4.71
C MET A 156 0.85 -5.68 -4.84
N GLY A 157 0.38 -6.12 -6.01
CA GLY A 157 0.17 -7.53 -6.33
C GLY A 157 1.43 -8.41 -6.27
N GLY A 158 2.62 -7.82 -6.13
CA GLY A 158 3.85 -8.54 -5.80
C GLY A 158 3.71 -9.40 -4.54
N THR A 159 2.89 -8.99 -3.56
CA THR A 159 2.59 -9.81 -2.37
C THR A 159 1.84 -11.09 -2.72
N ALA A 160 0.97 -11.08 -3.75
CA ALA A 160 0.33 -12.30 -4.26
C ALA A 160 1.34 -13.22 -4.95
N ILE A 161 2.29 -12.64 -5.73
CA ILE A 161 3.39 -13.43 -6.33
C ILE A 161 4.17 -14.14 -5.22
N SER A 162 4.50 -13.43 -4.12
CA SER A 162 5.15 -14.04 -2.96
C SER A 162 4.33 -15.21 -2.41
N ALA A 163 3.03 -15.02 -2.18
CA ALA A 163 2.16 -16.05 -1.63
C ALA A 163 2.08 -17.30 -2.52
N PHE A 164 2.01 -17.13 -3.84
CA PHE A 164 1.95 -18.25 -4.79
C PHE A 164 3.29 -18.97 -4.98
N THR A 165 4.42 -18.28 -4.80
CA THR A 165 5.72 -18.82 -5.19
C THR A 165 6.57 -19.25 -4.01
N THR A 166 6.47 -18.58 -2.84
CA THR A 166 7.42 -18.77 -1.74
C THR A 166 7.34 -20.18 -1.14
N VAL A 167 6.14 -20.63 -0.75
CA VAL A 167 5.98 -21.97 -0.14
C VAL A 167 6.23 -23.09 -1.15
N PRO A 168 5.70 -23.06 -2.39
CA PRO A 168 6.04 -24.06 -3.40
C PRO A 168 7.52 -24.14 -3.73
N LEU A 169 8.22 -23.01 -3.90
CA LEU A 169 9.67 -23.00 -4.15
C LEU A 169 10.45 -23.64 -2.99
N LEU A 170 10.07 -23.33 -1.75
CA LEU A 170 10.69 -23.92 -0.57
C LEU A 170 10.48 -25.43 -0.51
N SER A 171 9.26 -25.92 -0.76
CA SER A 171 8.91 -27.33 -0.63
C SER A 171 9.43 -28.20 -1.79
N THR A 172 9.57 -27.63 -3.00
CA THR A 172 9.96 -28.42 -4.21
C THR A 172 11.43 -28.32 -4.54
N ILE A 173 12.09 -27.20 -4.26
CA ILE A 173 13.49 -26.94 -4.64
C ILE A 173 14.40 -26.88 -3.41
N GLY A 174 13.90 -26.29 -2.30
CA GLY A 174 14.63 -26.18 -1.03
C GLY A 174 14.55 -24.77 -0.40
N ASP A 175 15.06 -24.69 0.82
CA ASP A 175 14.90 -23.54 1.71
C ASP A 175 15.43 -22.22 1.14
N ILE A 176 16.49 -22.26 0.35
CA ILE A 176 17.15 -21.07 -0.21
C ILE A 176 16.44 -20.60 -1.49
N ALA A 177 15.68 -21.46 -2.17
CA ALA A 177 15.13 -21.19 -3.50
C ALA A 177 14.25 -19.94 -3.59
N PRO A 178 13.31 -19.65 -2.65
CA PRO A 178 12.49 -18.44 -2.71
C PRO A 178 13.34 -17.16 -2.70
N PHE A 179 14.41 -17.16 -1.91
CA PHE A 179 15.30 -15.99 -1.76
C PHE A 179 16.17 -15.78 -2.99
N VAL A 180 16.71 -16.87 -3.59
CA VAL A 180 17.52 -16.80 -4.81
C VAL A 180 16.69 -16.30 -6.00
N VAL A 181 15.47 -16.81 -6.16
CA VAL A 181 14.58 -16.41 -7.24
C VAL A 181 14.18 -14.94 -7.09
N ALA A 182 13.82 -14.50 -5.88
CA ALA A 182 13.48 -13.11 -5.63
C ALA A 182 14.68 -12.16 -5.80
N ALA A 183 15.88 -12.57 -5.33
CA ALA A 183 17.11 -11.80 -5.55
C ALA A 183 17.45 -11.67 -7.04
N GLY A 184 17.32 -12.75 -7.81
CA GLY A 184 17.49 -12.73 -9.25
C GLY A 184 16.53 -11.78 -9.96
N ALA A 185 15.24 -11.79 -9.57
CA ALA A 185 14.23 -10.86 -10.10
C ALA A 185 14.54 -9.40 -9.76
N LEU A 186 15.00 -9.11 -8.52
CA LEU A 186 15.41 -7.78 -8.11
C LEU A 186 16.61 -7.27 -8.91
N VAL A 187 17.65 -8.09 -9.09
CA VAL A 187 18.84 -7.73 -9.89
C VAL A 187 18.46 -7.49 -11.34
N LEU A 188 17.67 -8.38 -11.93
CA LEU A 188 17.20 -8.22 -13.32
C LEU A 188 16.41 -6.91 -13.46
N PHE A 189 15.47 -6.65 -12.56
CA PHE A 189 14.70 -5.41 -12.62
C PHE A 189 15.58 -4.17 -12.39
N ALA A 190 16.54 -4.20 -11.48
CA ALA A 190 17.46 -3.09 -11.24
C ALA A 190 18.26 -2.73 -12.49
N VAL A 191 18.75 -3.74 -13.25
CA VAL A 191 19.44 -3.54 -14.53
C VAL A 191 18.49 -2.92 -15.56
N VAL A 192 17.28 -3.47 -15.71
CA VAL A 192 16.25 -2.92 -16.61
C VAL A 192 15.90 -1.49 -16.25
N ALA A 193 15.69 -1.19 -14.98
CA ALA A 193 15.38 0.15 -14.49
C ALA A 193 16.53 1.12 -14.78
N TRP A 194 17.76 0.73 -14.52
CA TRP A 194 18.96 1.55 -14.79
C TRP A 194 19.08 1.93 -16.26
N LEU A 195 18.79 1.01 -17.17
CA LEU A 195 18.90 1.21 -18.62
C LEU A 195 17.71 1.99 -19.19
N LEU A 196 16.49 1.74 -18.71
CA LEU A 196 15.26 2.19 -19.35
C LEU A 196 14.52 3.32 -18.63
N MET A 197 14.69 3.46 -17.30
CA MET A 197 14.00 4.54 -16.57
C MET A 197 14.65 5.90 -16.83
N ARG A 198 13.80 6.92 -16.95
CA ARG A 198 14.21 8.31 -17.09
C ARG A 198 13.31 9.18 -16.21
N ASN A 199 13.83 10.28 -15.71
CA ASN A 199 12.99 11.28 -15.06
C ASN A 199 12.09 11.97 -16.11
N ALA A 200 10.93 12.46 -15.68
CA ALA A 200 10.06 13.23 -16.56
C ALA A 200 10.77 14.51 -17.05
N PRO A 201 10.47 14.98 -18.26
CA PRO A 201 11.09 16.21 -18.79
C PRO A 201 10.85 17.44 -17.91
N THR A 202 9.73 17.46 -17.18
CA THR A 202 9.33 18.53 -16.27
C THR A 202 9.86 18.36 -14.83
N TRP A 203 10.61 17.26 -14.56
CA TRP A 203 11.15 17.02 -13.23
C TRP A 203 12.36 17.91 -12.97
N GLU A 204 12.32 18.61 -11.84
CA GLU A 204 13.43 19.40 -11.32
C GLU A 204 13.79 18.95 -9.91
N PRO A 205 15.10 18.91 -9.55
CA PRO A 205 15.54 18.58 -8.19
C PRO A 205 14.96 19.56 -7.17
N SER A 206 14.27 19.05 -6.17
CA SER A 206 13.75 19.87 -5.09
C SER A 206 14.90 20.44 -4.24
N ARG A 207 14.91 21.77 -4.03
CA ARG A 207 15.82 22.48 -3.11
C ARG A 207 15.15 22.83 -1.78
N ARG A 208 13.85 22.54 -1.61
CA ARG A 208 13.10 22.90 -0.40
C ARG A 208 13.48 22.00 0.76
N SER A 209 13.50 22.55 1.96
CA SER A 209 13.64 21.77 3.19
C SER A 209 12.40 20.88 3.37
N ILE A 210 12.61 19.58 3.36
CA ILE A 210 11.58 18.55 3.55
C ILE A 210 10.88 18.73 4.88
N ILE A 211 11.65 19.09 5.93
CA ILE A 211 11.14 19.29 7.29
C ILE A 211 10.11 20.44 7.32
N ALA A 212 10.44 21.57 6.68
CA ALA A 212 9.54 22.72 6.64
C ALA A 212 8.25 22.42 5.87
N GLN A 213 8.36 21.70 4.75
CA GLN A 213 7.20 21.31 3.93
C GLN A 213 6.33 20.28 4.66
N SER A 214 6.93 19.29 5.31
CA SER A 214 6.24 18.32 6.15
C SER A 214 5.50 18.99 7.31
N ALA A 215 6.15 19.93 8.01
CA ALA A 215 5.52 20.67 9.10
C ALA A 215 4.32 21.52 8.64
N ALA A 216 4.35 22.04 7.42
CA ALA A 216 3.23 22.81 6.86
C ALA A 216 2.00 21.92 6.60
N VAL A 217 2.19 20.75 5.97
CA VAL A 217 1.06 19.86 5.65
C VAL A 217 0.49 19.15 6.87
N MET A 218 1.27 18.95 7.93
CA MET A 218 0.77 18.43 9.21
C MET A 218 -0.25 19.32 9.91
N LYS A 219 -0.31 20.61 9.56
CA LYS A 219 -1.31 21.54 10.10
C LYS A 219 -2.66 21.43 9.39
N LEU A 220 -2.73 20.79 8.25
CA LEU A 220 -3.95 20.62 7.47
C LEU A 220 -4.82 19.49 8.02
N THR A 221 -6.06 19.78 8.37
CA THR A 221 -7.04 18.78 8.84
C THR A 221 -7.22 17.66 7.81
N VAL A 222 -7.27 18.01 6.51
CA VAL A 222 -7.42 17.03 5.43
C VAL A 222 -6.26 16.01 5.40
N THR A 223 -5.05 16.39 5.81
CA THR A 223 -3.92 15.47 5.90
C THR A 223 -4.21 14.34 6.90
N TRP A 224 -4.67 14.65 8.09
CA TRP A 224 -4.98 13.64 9.12
C TRP A 224 -6.21 12.81 8.77
N GLN A 225 -7.23 13.43 8.17
CA GLN A 225 -8.38 12.70 7.66
C GLN A 225 -7.98 11.67 6.59
N ALA A 226 -7.22 12.10 5.59
CA ALA A 226 -6.72 11.20 4.55
C ALA A 226 -5.74 10.15 5.08
N CYS A 227 -4.89 10.49 6.06
CA CYS A 227 -4.03 9.54 6.76
C CYS A 227 -4.84 8.44 7.44
N TYR A 228 -5.90 8.79 8.17
CA TYR A 228 -6.76 7.81 8.83
C TYR A 228 -7.48 6.90 7.82
N LEU A 229 -8.08 7.49 6.79
CA LEU A 229 -8.78 6.75 5.75
C LEU A 229 -7.83 5.81 5.00
N TYR A 230 -6.61 6.26 4.70
CA TYR A 230 -5.64 5.43 4.00
C TYR A 230 -4.98 4.38 4.91
N ALA A 231 -4.76 4.71 6.19
CA ALA A 231 -4.32 3.73 7.18
C ALA A 231 -5.31 2.58 7.34
N LEU A 232 -6.62 2.86 7.24
CA LEU A 232 -7.65 1.82 7.27
C LEU A 232 -7.69 1.03 5.95
N SER A 233 -7.78 1.70 4.79
CA SER A 233 -7.96 0.99 3.51
C SER A 233 -6.68 0.30 3.03
N PHE A 234 -5.59 1.02 2.87
CA PHE A 234 -4.32 0.45 2.45
C PHE A 234 -3.63 -0.30 3.60
N GLY A 235 -3.63 0.27 4.81
CA GLY A 235 -3.08 -0.39 5.99
C GLY A 235 -3.82 -1.68 6.32
N GLY A 236 -5.15 -1.70 6.26
CA GLY A 236 -5.96 -2.90 6.41
C GLY A 236 -5.63 -3.96 5.35
N TYR A 237 -5.52 -3.55 4.08
CA TYR A 237 -5.03 -4.43 3.03
C TYR A 237 -3.65 -5.03 3.36
N VAL A 238 -2.68 -4.19 3.74
CA VAL A 238 -1.31 -4.63 4.09
C VAL A 238 -1.35 -5.59 5.28
N ALA A 239 -2.10 -5.25 6.33
CA ALA A 239 -2.24 -6.10 7.51
C ALA A 239 -2.76 -7.51 7.14
N PHE A 240 -3.81 -7.60 6.33
CA PHE A 240 -4.32 -8.89 5.87
C PHE A 240 -3.36 -9.59 4.90
N SER A 241 -2.67 -8.88 4.03
CA SER A 241 -1.70 -9.49 3.09
C SER A 241 -0.50 -10.12 3.80
N VAL A 242 -0.20 -9.72 5.03
CA VAL A 242 0.92 -10.30 5.80
C VAL A 242 0.46 -11.26 6.90
N PHE A 243 -0.74 -11.06 7.48
CA PHE A 243 -1.19 -11.81 8.64
C PHE A 243 -2.28 -12.85 8.33
N LEU A 244 -3.00 -12.72 7.22
CA LEU A 244 -4.10 -13.62 6.86
C LEU A 244 -3.69 -15.10 6.80
N PRO A 245 -2.50 -15.50 6.28
CA PRO A 245 -2.09 -16.90 6.33
C PRO A 245 -2.08 -17.46 7.76
N THR A 246 -1.43 -16.77 8.69
CA THR A 246 -1.39 -17.17 10.11
C THR A 246 -2.79 -17.20 10.72
N MET A 247 -3.62 -16.22 10.44
CA MET A 247 -4.99 -16.16 10.95
C MET A 247 -5.85 -17.33 10.43
N LEU A 248 -5.77 -17.66 9.14
CA LEU A 248 -6.53 -18.76 8.54
C LEU A 248 -6.10 -20.13 9.10
N GLN A 249 -4.81 -20.33 9.32
CA GLN A 249 -4.32 -21.54 9.95
C GLN A 249 -4.84 -21.68 11.37
N ASN A 250 -4.67 -20.66 12.20
CA ASN A 250 -5.09 -20.70 13.60
C ASN A 250 -6.61 -20.76 13.77
N TRP A 251 -7.37 -20.10 12.88
CA TRP A 251 -8.82 -19.97 13.01
C TRP A 251 -9.58 -21.14 12.39
N TYR A 252 -9.11 -21.62 11.25
CA TYR A 252 -9.80 -22.66 10.47
C TYR A 252 -8.99 -23.96 10.31
N GLY A 253 -7.78 -24.05 10.88
CA GLY A 253 -6.95 -25.25 10.78
C GLY A 253 -6.42 -25.54 9.38
N LEU A 254 -6.24 -24.51 8.54
CA LEU A 254 -5.77 -24.72 7.17
C LEU A 254 -4.27 -25.03 7.15
N GLU A 255 -3.84 -25.79 6.14
CA GLU A 255 -2.43 -25.95 5.83
C GLU A 255 -1.80 -24.64 5.33
N ALA A 256 -0.49 -24.45 5.53
CA ALA A 256 0.23 -23.24 5.17
C ALA A 256 0.07 -22.87 3.68
N ALA A 257 0.09 -23.86 2.79
CA ALA A 257 -0.08 -23.64 1.35
C ALA A 257 -1.50 -23.14 1.03
N ASP A 258 -2.56 -23.77 1.54
CA ASP A 258 -3.95 -23.36 1.29
C ASP A 258 -4.23 -21.98 1.86
N ALA A 259 -3.77 -21.69 3.09
CA ALA A 259 -3.86 -20.37 3.71
C ALA A 259 -3.19 -19.27 2.85
N SER A 260 -2.00 -19.56 2.30
CA SER A 260 -1.26 -18.66 1.42
C SER A 260 -1.98 -18.44 0.08
N PHE A 261 -2.57 -19.47 -0.54
CA PHE A 261 -3.36 -19.33 -1.76
C PHE A 261 -4.60 -18.48 -1.55
N ARG A 262 -5.30 -18.61 -0.42
CA ARG A 262 -6.46 -17.78 -0.08
C ARG A 262 -6.05 -16.33 0.18
N MET A 263 -4.92 -16.09 0.82
CA MET A 263 -4.35 -14.75 0.96
C MET A 263 -4.01 -14.15 -0.41
N ALA A 264 -3.42 -14.92 -1.32
CA ALA A 264 -3.16 -14.45 -2.67
C ALA A 264 -4.46 -14.04 -3.41
N GLY A 265 -5.53 -14.80 -3.26
CA GLY A 265 -6.87 -14.45 -3.77
C GLY A 265 -7.37 -13.13 -3.19
N PHE A 266 -7.25 -12.93 -1.87
CA PHE A 266 -7.56 -11.66 -1.19
C PHE A 266 -6.79 -10.49 -1.81
N VAL A 267 -5.47 -10.66 -1.99
CA VAL A 267 -4.58 -9.64 -2.58
C VAL A 267 -5.01 -9.31 -4.01
N ILE A 268 -5.26 -10.31 -4.85
CA ILE A 268 -5.67 -10.11 -6.25
C ILE A 268 -6.93 -9.26 -6.33
N VAL A 269 -7.94 -9.59 -5.53
CA VAL A 269 -9.20 -8.83 -5.49
C VAL A 269 -8.94 -7.39 -5.08
N ALA A 270 -8.18 -7.16 -4.00
CA ALA A 270 -7.87 -5.81 -3.54
C ALA A 270 -7.08 -5.00 -4.59
N VAL A 271 -6.12 -5.63 -5.26
CA VAL A 271 -5.29 -5.00 -6.30
C VAL A 271 -6.14 -4.57 -7.50
N VAL A 272 -7.04 -5.44 -7.97
CA VAL A 272 -7.93 -5.16 -9.12
C VAL A 272 -8.94 -4.05 -8.76
N MET A 273 -9.44 -4.03 -7.54
CA MET A 273 -10.39 -3.02 -7.10
C MET A 273 -9.79 -1.63 -6.89
N ARG A 274 -8.47 -1.51 -6.73
CA ARG A 274 -7.80 -0.23 -6.50
C ARG A 274 -7.90 0.76 -7.68
N PRO A 275 -7.56 0.40 -8.93
CA PRO A 275 -7.83 1.26 -10.09
C PRO A 275 -9.31 1.61 -10.24
N LEU A 276 -10.20 0.64 -9.98
CA LEU A 276 -11.65 0.86 -10.04
C LEU A 276 -12.10 1.92 -9.02
N GLY A 277 -11.49 1.94 -7.81
CA GLY A 277 -11.71 2.98 -6.82
C GLY A 277 -11.37 4.38 -7.33
N GLY A 278 -10.26 4.53 -8.06
CA GLY A 278 -9.89 5.78 -8.73
C GLY A 278 -10.91 6.19 -9.80
N VAL A 279 -11.23 5.29 -10.71
CA VAL A 279 -12.21 5.55 -11.80
C VAL A 279 -13.60 5.86 -11.25
N LEU A 280 -14.04 5.13 -10.23
CA LEU A 280 -15.34 5.34 -9.60
C LEU A 280 -15.38 6.69 -8.86
N SER A 281 -14.25 7.10 -8.27
CA SER A 281 -14.09 8.42 -7.64
C SER A 281 -14.17 9.58 -8.64
N ASP A 282 -13.69 9.37 -9.85
CA ASP A 282 -13.81 10.36 -10.94
C ASP A 282 -15.27 10.53 -11.40
N ARG A 283 -16.08 9.45 -11.34
CA ARG A 283 -17.49 9.46 -11.79
C ARG A 283 -18.49 9.84 -10.70
N LEU A 284 -18.36 9.27 -9.50
CA LEU A 284 -19.32 9.43 -8.40
C LEU A 284 -18.86 10.44 -7.34
N GLY A 285 -17.60 10.85 -7.41
CA GLY A 285 -16.91 11.61 -6.37
C GLY A 285 -16.23 10.71 -5.32
N ALA A 286 -15.08 11.15 -4.83
CA ALA A 286 -14.26 10.37 -3.93
C ALA A 286 -14.96 10.00 -2.61
N SER A 287 -15.71 10.93 -2.01
CA SER A 287 -16.42 10.68 -0.75
C SER A 287 -17.48 9.58 -0.87
N ARG A 288 -18.25 9.53 -1.98
CA ARG A 288 -19.25 8.48 -2.20
C ARG A 288 -18.58 7.13 -2.40
N THR A 289 -17.49 7.08 -3.16
CA THR A 289 -16.72 5.86 -3.38
C THR A 289 -16.15 5.31 -2.08
N LEU A 290 -15.63 6.17 -1.22
CA LEU A 290 -15.13 5.81 0.12
C LEU A 290 -16.25 5.29 1.02
N LEU A 291 -17.45 5.89 0.99
CA LEU A 291 -18.59 5.40 1.75
C LEU A 291 -18.99 3.99 1.31
N ILE A 292 -19.11 3.73 0.00
CA ILE A 292 -19.39 2.39 -0.54
C ILE A 292 -18.35 1.40 -0.04
N SER A 293 -17.06 1.75 -0.15
CA SER A 293 -15.93 0.95 0.31
C SER A 293 -16.06 0.59 1.79
N TYR A 294 -16.16 1.59 2.65
CA TYR A 294 -16.14 1.36 4.10
C TYR A 294 -17.42 0.72 4.63
N VAL A 295 -18.58 0.97 4.02
CA VAL A 295 -19.82 0.25 4.36
C VAL A 295 -19.67 -1.24 4.04
N ALA A 296 -19.12 -1.60 2.87
CA ALA A 296 -18.86 -2.98 2.53
C ALA A 296 -17.88 -3.64 3.52
N VAL A 297 -16.78 -2.96 3.87
CA VAL A 297 -15.81 -3.47 4.86
C VAL A 297 -16.46 -3.63 6.24
N ALA A 298 -17.26 -2.66 6.70
CA ALA A 298 -17.94 -2.72 8.00
C ALA A 298 -18.93 -3.87 8.09
N LEU A 299 -19.74 -4.09 7.04
CA LEU A 299 -20.69 -5.19 6.98
C LEU A 299 -19.97 -6.55 7.03
N MET A 300 -18.86 -6.70 6.29
CA MET A 300 -18.11 -7.95 6.28
C MET A 300 -17.33 -8.16 7.58
N ALA A 301 -16.78 -7.11 8.16
CA ALA A 301 -16.18 -7.19 9.49
C ALA A 301 -17.22 -7.62 10.55
N LEU A 302 -18.44 -7.07 10.49
CA LEU A 302 -19.52 -7.50 11.37
C LEU A 302 -19.85 -9.00 11.21
N VAL A 303 -19.95 -9.49 9.96
CA VAL A 303 -20.17 -10.92 9.69
C VAL A 303 -19.04 -11.77 10.27
N LEU A 304 -17.78 -11.34 10.10
CA LEU A 304 -16.60 -12.09 10.59
C LEU A 304 -16.49 -12.11 12.12
N THR A 305 -17.07 -11.15 12.87
CA THR A 305 -17.09 -11.20 14.34
C THR A 305 -17.86 -12.42 14.87
N ALA A 306 -18.83 -12.94 14.12
CA ALA A 306 -19.60 -14.12 14.47
C ALA A 306 -18.86 -15.45 14.19
N GLN A 307 -17.62 -15.39 13.70
CA GLN A 307 -16.80 -16.58 13.35
C GLN A 307 -17.53 -17.58 12.44
N PRO A 308 -18.04 -17.16 11.27
CA PRO A 308 -18.76 -18.04 10.38
C PRO A 308 -17.85 -19.15 9.84
N ALA A 309 -18.44 -20.24 9.36
CA ALA A 309 -17.70 -21.25 8.59
C ALA A 309 -16.98 -20.59 7.41
N LEU A 310 -15.74 -21.03 7.11
CA LEU A 310 -14.94 -20.45 6.04
C LEU A 310 -15.65 -20.52 4.69
N MET A 311 -16.30 -21.64 4.40
CA MET A 311 -17.08 -21.84 3.18
C MET A 311 -18.58 -21.93 3.50
N PRO A 312 -19.44 -21.18 2.81
CA PRO A 312 -19.11 -20.12 1.85
C PRO A 312 -18.96 -18.74 2.50
N ILE A 313 -19.49 -18.51 3.70
CA ILE A 313 -19.72 -17.19 4.31
C ILE A 313 -18.42 -16.46 4.58
N GLY A 314 -17.45 -17.11 5.21
CA GLY A 314 -16.14 -16.53 5.51
C GLY A 314 -15.40 -16.11 4.23
N THR A 315 -15.43 -16.96 3.19
CA THR A 315 -14.80 -16.66 1.90
C THR A 315 -15.43 -15.44 1.24
N ILE A 316 -16.76 -15.34 1.21
CA ILE A 316 -17.46 -14.16 0.68
C ILE A 316 -17.09 -12.92 1.49
N ALA A 317 -17.08 -13.04 2.82
CA ALA A 317 -16.75 -11.92 3.70
C ALA A 317 -15.32 -11.40 3.49
N PHE A 318 -14.31 -12.28 3.46
CA PHE A 318 -12.93 -11.88 3.18
C PHE A 318 -12.76 -11.29 1.79
N THR A 319 -13.38 -11.88 0.77
CA THR A 319 -13.28 -11.41 -0.61
C THR A 319 -13.94 -10.03 -0.79
N THR A 320 -15.13 -9.83 -0.22
CA THR A 320 -15.83 -8.54 -0.26
C THR A 320 -15.07 -7.47 0.54
N MET A 321 -14.48 -7.85 1.68
CA MET A 321 -13.64 -6.96 2.47
C MET A 321 -12.37 -6.56 1.69
N ALA A 322 -11.73 -7.50 0.98
CA ALA A 322 -10.61 -7.21 0.08
C ALA A 322 -11.00 -6.20 -1.00
N ALA A 323 -12.15 -6.42 -1.64
CA ALA A 323 -12.69 -5.51 -2.65
C ALA A 323 -12.92 -4.10 -2.08
N GLY A 324 -13.52 -4.00 -0.89
CA GLY A 324 -13.74 -2.73 -0.20
C GLY A 324 -12.42 -2.03 0.12
N LEU A 325 -11.46 -2.70 0.75
CA LEU A 325 -10.17 -2.12 1.11
C LEU A 325 -9.39 -1.65 -0.14
N GLY A 326 -9.41 -2.45 -1.21
CA GLY A 326 -8.82 -2.09 -2.49
C GLY A 326 -9.45 -0.83 -3.09
N LEU A 327 -10.78 -0.80 -3.19
CA LEU A 327 -11.56 0.33 -3.70
C LEU A 327 -11.27 1.61 -2.91
N GLY A 328 -11.30 1.53 -1.57
CA GLY A 328 -11.01 2.66 -0.68
C GLY A 328 -9.60 3.18 -0.85
N SER A 329 -8.61 2.30 -0.98
CA SER A 329 -7.21 2.71 -1.14
C SER A 329 -6.96 3.49 -2.44
N GLY A 330 -7.70 3.21 -3.52
CA GLY A 330 -7.68 4.01 -4.74
C GLY A 330 -8.41 5.35 -4.58
N ALA A 331 -9.54 5.35 -3.89
CA ALA A 331 -10.38 6.54 -3.72
C ALA A 331 -9.77 7.61 -2.79
N VAL A 332 -8.92 7.23 -1.81
CA VAL A 332 -8.29 8.22 -0.91
C VAL A 332 -7.41 9.21 -1.67
N PHE A 333 -6.64 8.77 -2.66
CA PHE A 333 -5.80 9.69 -3.42
C PHE A 333 -6.61 10.60 -4.34
N ALA A 334 -7.75 10.13 -4.85
CA ALA A 334 -8.71 10.99 -5.52
C ALA A 334 -9.28 12.05 -4.56
N LEU A 335 -9.59 11.68 -3.32
CA LEU A 335 -10.02 12.63 -2.27
C LEU A 335 -8.95 13.69 -2.02
N VAL A 336 -7.71 13.30 -1.78
CA VAL A 336 -6.58 14.22 -1.54
C VAL A 336 -6.46 15.22 -2.69
N SER A 337 -6.46 14.74 -3.94
CA SER A 337 -6.35 15.62 -5.12
C SER A 337 -7.53 16.58 -5.30
N GLN A 338 -8.72 16.21 -4.79
CA GLN A 338 -9.92 17.02 -4.88
C GLN A 338 -10.10 18.03 -3.74
N THR A 339 -9.40 17.84 -2.60
CA THR A 339 -9.57 18.61 -1.37
C THR A 339 -8.33 19.39 -0.96
N THR A 340 -7.21 19.23 -1.67
CA THR A 340 -5.93 19.83 -1.30
C THR A 340 -5.45 20.77 -2.40
N ASP A 341 -4.82 21.88 -2.01
CA ASP A 341 -4.19 22.80 -2.96
C ASP A 341 -3.13 22.06 -3.81
N PRO A 342 -3.12 22.26 -5.13
CA PRO A 342 -2.18 21.61 -6.04
C PRO A 342 -0.70 21.73 -5.64
N SER A 343 -0.31 22.83 -4.99
CA SER A 343 1.07 23.08 -4.56
C SER A 343 1.55 22.19 -3.43
N VAL A 344 0.64 21.61 -2.64
CA VAL A 344 0.96 20.77 -1.47
C VAL A 344 0.45 19.33 -1.58
N VAL A 345 -0.28 18.98 -2.67
CA VAL A 345 -0.81 17.63 -2.90
C VAL A 345 0.27 16.55 -2.78
N GLY A 346 1.46 16.78 -3.35
CA GLY A 346 2.57 15.82 -3.28
C GLY A 346 3.00 15.52 -1.85
N SER A 347 3.14 16.56 -1.03
CA SER A 347 3.54 16.43 0.39
C SER A 347 2.46 15.74 1.22
N VAL A 348 1.18 16.09 1.03
CA VAL A 348 0.05 15.40 1.67
C VAL A 348 0.03 13.92 1.28
N THR A 349 0.20 13.62 -0.01
CA THR A 349 0.26 12.24 -0.52
C THR A 349 1.39 11.43 0.12
N GLY A 350 2.55 12.04 0.35
CA GLY A 350 3.67 11.40 1.05
C GLY A 350 3.33 11.01 2.49
N PHE A 351 2.71 11.93 3.24
CA PHE A 351 2.24 11.68 4.59
C PHE A 351 1.17 10.60 4.66
N VAL A 352 0.17 10.69 3.78
CA VAL A 352 -0.90 9.70 3.65
C VAL A 352 -0.33 8.33 3.31
N GLY A 353 0.66 8.28 2.41
CA GLY A 353 1.35 7.03 2.06
C GLY A 353 2.10 6.39 3.23
N ALA A 354 2.77 7.20 4.07
CA ALA A 354 3.45 6.72 5.27
C ALA A 354 2.44 6.19 6.31
N ALA A 355 1.36 6.94 6.56
CA ALA A 355 0.30 6.55 7.47
C ALA A 355 -0.38 5.24 7.05
N GLY A 356 -0.61 5.06 5.74
CA GLY A 356 -1.13 3.80 5.20
C GLY A 356 -0.24 2.61 5.50
N GLY A 357 1.08 2.77 5.38
CA GLY A 357 2.00 1.71 5.74
C GLY A 357 2.01 1.40 7.25
N LEU A 358 2.04 2.42 8.12
CA LEU A 358 1.95 2.25 9.57
C LEU A 358 0.62 1.59 9.99
N GLY A 359 -0.49 1.90 9.28
CA GLY A 359 -1.77 1.22 9.46
C GLY A 359 -1.74 -0.27 9.19
N GLY A 360 -0.74 -0.77 8.45
CA GLY A 360 -0.51 -2.20 8.23
C GLY A 360 0.36 -2.87 9.30
N PHE A 361 1.07 -2.09 10.11
CA PHE A 361 1.98 -2.62 11.14
C PHE A 361 1.27 -3.01 12.44
N VAL A 362 0.41 -2.13 12.95
CA VAL A 362 -0.23 -2.32 14.26
C VAL A 362 -1.24 -3.47 14.28
N PRO A 363 -2.14 -3.63 13.28
CA PRO A 363 -3.17 -4.66 13.33
C PRO A 363 -2.66 -6.10 13.45
N PRO A 364 -1.63 -6.57 12.73
CA PRO A 364 -1.08 -7.92 12.91
C PRO A 364 -0.66 -8.20 14.35
N LEU A 365 0.04 -7.26 14.98
CA LEU A 365 0.50 -7.40 16.37
C LEU A 365 -0.67 -7.41 17.36
N ALA A 366 -1.64 -6.51 17.16
CA ALA A 366 -2.85 -6.46 17.99
C ALA A 366 -3.67 -7.75 17.86
N MET A 367 -3.85 -8.25 16.62
CA MET A 367 -4.59 -9.49 16.36
C MET A 367 -3.92 -10.70 17.02
N ALA A 368 -2.58 -10.81 16.93
CA ALA A 368 -1.83 -11.87 17.58
C ALA A 368 -1.93 -11.79 19.11
N ALA A 369 -1.80 -10.59 19.70
CA ALA A 369 -1.94 -10.37 21.13
C ALA A 369 -3.35 -10.72 21.63
N ILE A 370 -4.38 -10.29 20.92
CA ILE A 370 -5.79 -10.60 21.23
C ILE A 370 -6.02 -12.11 21.18
N HIS A 371 -5.54 -12.77 20.11
CA HIS A 371 -5.71 -14.22 19.98
C HIS A 371 -5.04 -15.00 21.11
N ARG A 372 -3.83 -14.60 21.53
CA ARG A 372 -3.14 -15.24 22.67
C ARG A 372 -3.92 -15.15 23.98
N VAL A 373 -4.63 -14.05 24.22
CA VAL A 373 -5.38 -13.82 25.48
C VAL A 373 -6.78 -14.43 25.42
N SER A 374 -7.48 -14.29 24.29
CA SER A 374 -8.90 -14.65 24.15
C SER A 374 -9.14 -15.99 23.44
N GLY A 375 -8.12 -16.56 22.79
CA GLY A 375 -8.28 -17.73 21.93
C GLY A 375 -9.07 -17.46 20.64
N SER A 376 -9.41 -16.20 20.35
CA SER A 376 -10.28 -15.82 19.24
C SER A 376 -9.82 -14.54 18.55
N TYR A 377 -10.11 -14.43 17.26
CA TYR A 377 -9.89 -13.19 16.48
C TYR A 377 -11.09 -12.24 16.47
N SER A 378 -12.25 -12.62 17.03
CA SER A 378 -13.49 -11.84 17.00
C SER A 378 -13.32 -10.43 17.55
N LEU A 379 -12.60 -10.27 18.68
CA LEU A 379 -12.35 -8.94 19.24
C LEU A 379 -11.49 -8.07 18.32
N GLY A 380 -10.47 -8.66 17.67
CA GLY A 380 -9.65 -7.95 16.70
C GLY A 380 -10.45 -7.48 15.46
N ILE A 381 -11.34 -8.33 14.97
CA ILE A 381 -12.27 -7.98 13.87
C ILE A 381 -13.28 -6.93 14.34
N ALA A 382 -13.76 -6.99 15.59
CA ALA A 382 -14.64 -5.95 16.16
C ALA A 382 -13.92 -4.58 16.23
N LEU A 383 -12.64 -4.55 16.56
CA LEU A 383 -11.84 -3.30 16.51
C LEU A 383 -11.70 -2.76 15.08
N LEU A 384 -11.53 -3.64 14.08
CA LEU A 384 -11.56 -3.25 12.67
C LEU A 384 -12.92 -2.66 12.29
N LEU A 385 -14.02 -3.27 12.74
CA LEU A 385 -15.38 -2.74 12.55
C LEU A 385 -15.50 -1.33 13.14
N LEU A 386 -15.09 -1.12 14.39
CA LEU A 386 -15.12 0.20 15.03
C LEU A 386 -14.27 1.24 14.28
N ALA A 387 -13.07 0.87 13.86
CA ALA A 387 -12.22 1.74 13.03
C ALA A 387 -12.89 2.06 11.69
N THR A 388 -13.57 1.08 11.08
CA THR A 388 -14.29 1.31 9.81
C THR A 388 -15.50 2.23 9.99
N LEU A 389 -16.24 2.11 11.08
CA LEU A 389 -17.32 3.04 11.43
C LEU A 389 -16.80 4.47 11.63
N GLY A 390 -15.64 4.61 12.28
CA GLY A 390 -14.94 5.90 12.38
C GLY A 390 -14.57 6.47 11.00
N ALA A 391 -14.10 5.64 10.06
CA ALA A 391 -13.77 6.08 8.71
C ALA A 391 -15.02 6.51 7.90
N ILE A 392 -16.16 5.85 8.11
CA ILE A 392 -17.45 6.29 7.57
C ILE A 392 -17.79 7.68 8.10
N ALA A 393 -17.68 7.89 9.42
CA ALA A 393 -17.95 9.18 10.03
C ALA A 393 -17.03 10.29 9.49
N VAL A 394 -15.72 10.06 9.41
CA VAL A 394 -14.75 10.99 8.82
C VAL A 394 -15.09 11.31 7.36
N THR A 395 -15.44 10.30 6.57
CA THR A 395 -15.82 10.49 5.16
C THR A 395 -17.07 11.35 5.00
N VAL A 396 -18.08 11.17 5.88
CA VAL A 396 -19.29 12.00 5.91
C VAL A 396 -18.96 13.44 6.30
N LEU A 397 -18.08 13.66 7.29
CA LEU A 397 -17.66 15.00 7.70
C LEU A 397 -16.94 15.74 6.56
N VAL A 398 -16.03 15.07 5.85
CA VAL A 398 -15.35 15.65 4.67
C VAL A 398 -16.35 16.01 3.58
N ALA A 399 -17.32 15.13 3.30
CA ALA A 399 -18.36 15.39 2.30
C ALA A 399 -19.22 16.61 2.64
N ARG A 400 -19.62 16.76 3.90
CA ARG A 400 -20.44 17.90 4.39
C ARG A 400 -19.68 19.22 4.39
N GLY A 401 -18.39 19.22 4.76
CA GLY A 401 -17.53 20.41 4.70
C GLY A 401 -17.51 20.99 3.29
N ARG A 402 -17.29 20.13 2.30
CA ARG A 402 -17.23 20.53 0.88
C ARG A 402 -18.56 21.10 0.35
N SER A 403 -19.69 20.58 0.80
CA SER A 403 -21.00 21.12 0.38
C SER A 403 -21.21 22.56 0.90
N ARG A 404 -20.78 22.85 2.13
CA ARG A 404 -20.86 24.20 2.73
C ARG A 404 -19.95 25.20 2.00
N ASP A 405 -18.73 24.81 1.63
CA ASP A 405 -17.79 25.68 0.92
C ASP A 405 -18.33 26.07 -0.47
N ILE A 406 -19.05 25.16 -1.15
CA ILE A 406 -19.69 25.42 -2.43
C ILE A 406 -20.88 26.38 -2.27
N GLU A 407 -21.72 26.18 -1.26
CA GLU A 407 -22.86 27.04 -0.97
C GLU A 407 -22.42 28.50 -0.60
N THR A 408 -21.35 28.64 0.18
CA THR A 408 -20.80 29.96 0.55
C THR A 408 -20.08 30.66 -0.61
N ALA A 409 -19.60 29.94 -1.61
CA ALA A 409 -18.96 30.49 -2.81
C ALA A 409 -19.98 30.85 -3.92
N SER A 410 -21.21 30.37 -3.81
CA SER A 410 -22.30 30.61 -4.79
C SER A 410 -23.32 31.64 -4.36
N GLY A 411 -23.30 32.12 -3.08
CA GLY A 411 -24.11 33.21 -2.51
C GLY A 411 -23.30 34.48 -2.36
#